data_775485194ba24185e1168440d189912c
#
_entry.id   775485194ba24185e1168440d189912c
#
_cell.length_a   1.000
_cell.length_b   1.000
_cell.length_c   1.000
_cell.angle_alpha   90.00
_cell.angle_beta   90.00
_cell.angle_gamma   90.00
#
_symmetry.space_group_name_H-M   'P 1'
#
loop_
_entity.id
_entity.type
_entity.pdbx_description
1 polymer ?
#
loop_
_entity_poly.entity_id
_entity_poly.type
_entity_poly.pdbx_seq_one_letter_code
_entity_poly.pdbx_strand_id
1 'polypeptide(L)'
;MSWESVSFWIEHHPGLASWVQAVGSIASIWGAFAISNRQQKTQVKLAERVAREKADSLYAVIENAFKSTFTFGERLQSKPSEVVFKEAWHLIYRQQLESSVDSLSKLPAHELGGYEAVGSYIAVMGALTDIVRKVNAYFSSSALQSLEYFYMCEEVLKQVRILESGWLGFQQASRRNK
;
A
#
# COMPACT_ATOMS: atom_id res chain seq x y z
N MET A 1 47.43 9.45 46.89
CA MET A 1 46.30 9.33 47.79
C MET A 1 46.04 7.85 47.97
N SER A 2 46.22 7.32 49.16
CA SER A 2 45.97 5.89 49.43
C SER A 2 44.49 5.66 49.61
N TRP A 3 43.98 4.52 49.19
CA TRP A 3 42.58 4.13 49.30
C TRP A 3 42.07 4.16 50.76
N GLU A 4 42.97 3.93 51.70
CA GLU A 4 42.72 3.99 53.15
C GLU A 4 42.36 5.42 53.61
N SER A 5 42.99 6.44 53.03
CA SER A 5 42.68 7.84 53.36
C SER A 5 41.28 8.26 52.91
N VAL A 6 40.78 7.69 51.83
CA VAL A 6 39.47 7.97 51.29
C VAL A 6 38.38 7.25 52.10
N SER A 7 38.60 6.00 52.54
CA SER A 7 37.66 5.27 53.40
C SER A 7 37.53 5.90 54.77
N PHE A 8 38.65 6.31 55.38
CA PHE A 8 38.64 7.00 56.68
C PHE A 8 37.88 8.34 56.63
N TRP A 9 38.03 9.10 55.50
CA TRP A 9 37.34 10.38 55.33
C TRP A 9 35.81 10.17 55.13
N ILE A 10 35.40 9.13 54.43
CA ILE A 10 33.98 8.77 54.22
C ILE A 10 33.31 8.36 55.53
N GLU A 11 33.99 7.56 56.37
CA GLU A 11 33.47 7.09 57.65
C GLU A 11 33.20 8.24 58.64
N HIS A 12 33.98 9.33 58.58
CA HIS A 12 33.81 10.48 59.46
C HIS A 12 32.80 11.52 58.96
N HIS A 13 32.25 11.32 57.75
CA HIS A 13 31.24 12.23 57.18
C HIS A 13 29.99 11.47 56.66
N PRO A 14 29.20 10.88 57.59
CA PRO A 14 28.04 10.04 57.19
C PRO A 14 27.00 10.81 56.37
N GLY A 15 26.91 12.13 56.49
CA GLY A 15 26.05 12.96 55.64
C GLY A 15 26.49 13.04 54.18
N LEU A 16 27.75 12.88 53.87
CA LEU A 16 28.26 12.89 52.51
C LEU A 16 27.89 11.64 51.73
N ALA A 17 27.92 10.47 52.40
CA ALA A 17 27.53 9.20 51.74
C ALA A 17 26.05 9.22 51.30
N SER A 18 25.16 9.74 52.14
CA SER A 18 23.74 9.92 51.80
C SER A 18 23.51 10.92 50.69
N TRP A 19 24.29 12.00 50.61
CA TRP A 19 24.24 12.98 49.53
C TRP A 19 24.70 12.39 48.19
N VAL A 20 25.79 11.66 48.19
CA VAL A 20 26.29 10.97 46.99
C VAL A 20 25.28 9.96 46.47
N GLN A 21 24.64 9.21 47.37
CA GLN A 21 23.58 8.27 47.02
C GLN A 21 22.36 8.97 46.46
N ALA A 22 21.93 10.08 47.07
CA ALA A 22 20.79 10.87 46.58
C ALA A 22 21.06 11.46 45.19
N VAL A 23 22.24 12.07 44.97
CA VAL A 23 22.64 12.62 43.65
C VAL A 23 22.79 11.52 42.63
N GLY A 24 23.37 10.37 42.99
CA GLY A 24 23.47 9.19 42.10
C GLY A 24 22.10 8.65 41.67
N SER A 25 21.15 8.60 42.59
CA SER A 25 19.77 8.18 42.31
C SER A 25 19.08 9.14 41.34
N ILE A 26 19.21 10.45 41.60
CA ILE A 26 18.63 11.47 40.70
C ILE A 26 19.28 11.41 39.32
N ALA A 27 20.60 11.31 39.23
CA ALA A 27 21.34 11.20 37.96
C ALA A 27 20.93 9.94 37.18
N SER A 28 20.70 8.82 37.87
CA SER A 28 20.23 7.57 37.24
C SER A 28 18.83 7.71 36.64
N ILE A 29 17.91 8.39 37.37
CA ILE A 29 16.56 8.68 36.87
C ILE A 29 16.63 9.58 35.65
N TRP A 30 17.42 10.66 35.68
CA TRP A 30 17.61 11.54 34.52
C TRP A 30 18.23 10.82 33.34
N GLY A 31 19.22 9.96 33.55
CA GLY A 31 19.80 9.10 32.54
C GLY A 31 18.77 8.17 31.91
N ALA A 32 17.94 7.53 32.70
CA ALA A 32 16.86 6.68 32.23
C ALA A 32 15.84 7.44 31.37
N PHE A 33 15.43 8.65 31.80
CA PHE A 33 14.56 9.52 31.01
C PHE A 33 15.18 9.96 29.70
N ALA A 34 16.47 10.31 29.68
CA ALA A 34 17.15 10.71 28.45
C ALA A 34 17.24 9.56 27.43
N ILE A 35 17.51 8.35 27.90
CA ILE A 35 17.53 7.13 27.06
C ILE A 35 16.12 6.83 26.55
N SER A 36 15.12 6.84 27.41
CA SER A 36 13.73 6.59 27.06
C SER A 36 13.21 7.54 26.00
N ASN A 37 13.47 8.85 26.13
CA ASN A 37 13.10 9.87 25.15
C ASN A 37 13.78 9.65 23.77
N ARG A 38 15.05 9.23 23.76
CA ARG A 38 15.73 8.90 22.50
C ARG A 38 15.13 7.66 21.83
N GLN A 39 14.87 6.62 22.62
CA GLN A 39 14.24 5.39 22.11
C GLN A 39 12.85 5.67 21.54
N GLN A 40 12.03 6.44 22.26
CA GLN A 40 10.68 6.80 21.78
C GLN A 40 10.72 7.57 20.46
N LYS A 41 11.61 8.56 20.32
CA LYS A 41 11.79 9.29 19.05
C LYS A 41 12.22 8.37 17.90
N THR A 42 13.08 7.41 18.19
CA THR A 42 13.54 6.44 17.17
C THR A 42 12.42 5.49 16.76
N GLN A 43 11.63 5.01 17.73
CA GLN A 43 10.48 4.15 17.47
C GLN A 43 9.40 4.84 16.64
N VAL A 44 9.08 6.11 16.94
CA VAL A 44 8.12 6.91 16.17
C VAL A 44 8.59 7.06 14.73
N LYS A 45 9.86 7.45 14.50
CA LYS A 45 10.43 7.55 13.15
C LYS A 45 10.43 6.23 12.38
N LEU A 46 10.70 5.13 13.07
CA LEU A 46 10.66 3.80 12.45
C LEU A 46 9.22 3.42 12.07
N ALA A 47 8.26 3.65 12.97
CA ALA A 47 6.86 3.39 12.70
C ALA A 47 6.33 4.21 11.52
N GLU A 48 6.69 5.51 11.44
CA GLU A 48 6.34 6.36 10.30
C GLU A 48 6.95 5.85 8.98
N ARG A 49 8.22 5.41 9.01
CA ARG A 49 8.87 4.83 7.83
C ARG A 49 8.15 3.58 7.35
N VAL A 50 7.89 2.64 8.26
CA VAL A 50 7.18 1.39 7.93
C VAL A 50 5.77 1.68 7.39
N ALA A 51 5.07 2.64 7.98
CA ALA A 51 3.75 3.04 7.50
C ALA A 51 3.81 3.63 6.07
N ARG A 52 4.81 4.45 5.76
CA ARG A 52 5.02 4.99 4.41
C ARG A 52 5.36 3.89 3.39
N GLU A 53 6.31 3.02 3.72
CA GLU A 53 6.70 1.90 2.83
C GLU A 53 5.51 0.99 2.54
N LYS A 54 4.66 0.75 3.54
CA LYS A 54 3.42 -0.02 3.38
C LYS A 54 2.43 0.70 2.45
N ALA A 55 2.20 1.98 2.67
CA ALA A 55 1.32 2.78 1.82
C ALA A 55 1.81 2.84 0.36
N ASP A 56 3.12 3.01 0.16
CA ASP A 56 3.72 3.01 -1.18
C ASP A 56 3.60 1.64 -1.87
N SER A 57 3.71 0.54 -1.11
CA SER A 57 3.49 -0.82 -1.64
C SER A 57 2.05 -1.04 -2.09
N LEU A 58 1.06 -0.62 -1.28
CA LEU A 58 -0.36 -0.70 -1.63
C LEU A 58 -0.66 0.13 -2.87
N TYR A 59 -0.14 1.35 -2.93
CA TYR A 59 -0.25 2.22 -4.08
C TYR A 59 0.31 1.57 -5.36
N ALA A 60 1.49 0.97 -5.27
CA ALA A 60 2.14 0.32 -6.41
C ALA A 60 1.33 -0.85 -6.97
N VAL A 61 0.66 -1.64 -6.13
CA VAL A 61 -0.20 -2.74 -6.59
C VAL A 61 -1.40 -2.21 -7.38
N ILE A 62 -2.06 -1.15 -6.87
CA ILE A 62 -3.22 -0.55 -7.54
C ILE A 62 -2.78 0.11 -8.85
N GLU A 63 -1.65 0.81 -8.85
CA GLU A 63 -1.06 1.43 -10.05
C GLU A 63 -0.73 0.41 -11.12
N ASN A 64 -0.15 -0.73 -10.75
CA ASN A 64 0.18 -1.80 -11.68
C ASN A 64 -1.08 -2.40 -12.31
N ALA A 65 -2.12 -2.66 -11.52
CA ALA A 65 -3.40 -3.14 -12.01
C ALA A 65 -4.06 -2.13 -12.97
N PHE A 66 -4.01 -0.84 -12.64
CA PHE A 66 -4.46 0.22 -13.53
C PHE A 66 -3.69 0.24 -14.85
N LYS A 67 -2.36 0.29 -14.82
CA LYS A 67 -1.51 0.33 -16.02
C LYS A 67 -1.75 -0.86 -16.93
N SER A 68 -1.83 -2.06 -16.37
CA SER A 68 -2.12 -3.28 -17.13
C SER A 68 -3.46 -3.22 -17.85
N THR A 69 -4.48 -2.75 -17.13
CA THR A 69 -5.84 -2.65 -17.69
C THR A 69 -5.95 -1.50 -18.71
N PHE A 70 -5.26 -0.40 -18.46
CA PHE A 70 -5.23 0.74 -19.38
C PHE A 70 -4.59 0.36 -20.71
N THR A 71 -3.41 -0.30 -20.68
CA THR A 71 -2.75 -0.81 -21.89
C THR A 71 -3.63 -1.80 -22.65
N PHE A 72 -4.35 -2.67 -21.96
CA PHE A 72 -5.35 -3.54 -22.55
C PHE A 72 -6.46 -2.73 -23.23
N GLY A 73 -6.97 -1.69 -22.59
CA GLY A 73 -7.99 -0.79 -23.14
C GLY A 73 -7.52 -0.06 -24.41
N GLU A 74 -6.28 0.47 -24.43
CA GLU A 74 -5.67 1.09 -25.62
C GLU A 74 -5.60 0.10 -26.79
N ARG A 75 -5.22 -1.15 -26.49
CA ARG A 75 -5.20 -2.19 -27.52
C ARG A 75 -6.59 -2.46 -28.09
N LEU A 76 -7.61 -2.49 -27.23
CA LEU A 76 -8.99 -2.69 -27.67
C LEU A 76 -9.52 -1.50 -28.49
N GLN A 77 -9.13 -0.27 -28.16
CA GLN A 77 -9.46 0.93 -28.94
C GLN A 77 -8.89 0.90 -30.37
N SER A 78 -7.78 0.20 -30.60
CA SER A 78 -7.23 0.00 -31.95
C SER A 78 -8.08 -0.91 -32.85
N LYS A 79 -9.22 -1.40 -32.33
CA LYS A 79 -10.20 -2.25 -33.03
C LYS A 79 -9.56 -3.48 -33.71
N PRO A 80 -8.85 -4.32 -32.95
CA PRO A 80 -8.28 -5.55 -33.52
C PRO A 80 -9.39 -6.44 -34.05
N SER A 81 -9.08 -7.27 -35.04
CA SER A 81 -10.01 -8.33 -35.45
C SER A 81 -10.24 -9.30 -34.28
N GLU A 82 -11.42 -9.94 -34.28
CA GLU A 82 -11.79 -10.90 -33.23
C GLU A 82 -10.74 -12.01 -33.03
N VAL A 83 -10.19 -12.54 -34.14
CA VAL A 83 -9.16 -13.59 -34.08
C VAL A 83 -7.90 -13.10 -33.42
N VAL A 84 -7.39 -11.94 -33.80
CA VAL A 84 -6.18 -11.34 -33.19
C VAL A 84 -6.41 -11.01 -31.73
N PHE A 85 -7.60 -10.51 -31.39
CA PHE A 85 -7.94 -10.21 -30.00
C PHE A 85 -8.03 -11.48 -29.15
N LYS A 86 -8.66 -12.55 -29.67
CA LYS A 86 -8.77 -13.85 -28.99
C LYS A 86 -7.39 -14.44 -28.66
N GLU A 87 -6.48 -14.44 -29.64
CA GLU A 87 -5.12 -14.90 -29.41
C GLU A 87 -4.39 -14.06 -28.36
N ALA A 88 -4.44 -12.74 -28.48
CA ALA A 88 -3.82 -11.84 -27.51
C ALA A 88 -4.42 -12.00 -26.10
N TRP A 89 -5.76 -12.21 -26.00
CA TRP A 89 -6.42 -12.49 -24.75
C TRP A 89 -5.88 -13.74 -24.08
N HIS A 90 -5.85 -14.86 -24.79
CA HIS A 90 -5.43 -16.14 -24.22
C HIS A 90 -3.93 -16.22 -23.91
N LEU A 91 -3.09 -15.57 -24.72
CA LEU A 91 -1.64 -15.62 -24.54
C LEU A 91 -1.10 -14.64 -23.51
N ILE A 92 -1.72 -13.46 -23.38
CA ILE A 92 -1.12 -12.34 -22.63
C ILE A 92 -2.10 -11.79 -21.58
N TYR A 93 -3.25 -11.26 -22.02
CA TYR A 93 -4.05 -10.38 -21.17
C TYR A 93 -4.82 -11.11 -20.09
N ARG A 94 -5.33 -12.30 -20.35
CA ARG A 94 -6.15 -13.06 -19.42
C ARG A 94 -5.41 -13.27 -18.09
N GLN A 95 -4.24 -13.88 -18.14
CA GLN A 95 -3.46 -14.17 -16.94
C GLN A 95 -3.03 -12.91 -16.21
N GLN A 96 -2.64 -11.86 -16.94
CA GLN A 96 -2.20 -10.60 -16.38
C GLN A 96 -3.33 -9.89 -15.62
N LEU A 97 -4.52 -9.80 -16.23
CA LEU A 97 -5.66 -9.13 -15.61
C LEU A 97 -6.26 -9.96 -14.47
N GLU A 98 -6.37 -11.29 -14.61
CA GLU A 98 -6.80 -12.19 -13.52
C GLU A 98 -5.84 -12.10 -12.32
N SER A 99 -4.53 -12.08 -12.54
CA SER A 99 -3.53 -11.86 -11.49
C SER A 99 -3.66 -10.48 -10.83
N SER A 100 -4.01 -9.45 -11.60
CA SER A 100 -4.27 -8.11 -11.07
C SER A 100 -5.52 -8.09 -10.19
N VAL A 101 -6.61 -8.77 -10.60
CA VAL A 101 -7.82 -8.93 -9.77
C VAL A 101 -7.48 -9.65 -8.46
N ASP A 102 -6.76 -10.77 -8.54
CA ASP A 102 -6.36 -11.53 -7.36
C ASP A 102 -5.50 -10.69 -6.40
N SER A 103 -4.52 -9.95 -6.93
CA SER A 103 -3.66 -9.06 -6.15
C SER A 103 -4.46 -7.95 -5.47
N LEU A 104 -5.38 -7.29 -6.20
CA LEU A 104 -6.26 -6.29 -5.62
C LEU A 104 -7.17 -6.89 -4.54
N SER A 105 -7.77 -8.05 -4.76
CA SER A 105 -8.70 -8.67 -3.80
C SER A 105 -8.06 -8.97 -2.44
N LYS A 106 -6.74 -9.12 -2.39
CA LYS A 106 -5.96 -9.39 -1.18
C LYS A 106 -5.54 -8.12 -0.44
N LEU A 107 -5.76 -6.94 -1.01
CA LEU A 107 -5.37 -5.69 -0.35
C LEU A 107 -6.29 -5.38 0.83
N PRO A 108 -5.74 -4.99 1.97
CA PRO A 108 -6.50 -4.57 3.13
C PRO A 108 -7.10 -3.18 2.88
N ALA A 109 -8.34 -3.11 2.39
CA ALA A 109 -9.00 -1.86 2.01
C ALA A 109 -9.02 -0.81 3.14
N HIS A 110 -9.10 -1.26 4.42
CA HIS A 110 -9.10 -0.37 5.58
C HIS A 110 -7.76 0.36 5.81
N GLU A 111 -6.68 -0.07 5.16
CA GLU A 111 -5.36 0.55 5.26
C GLU A 111 -5.07 1.54 4.12
N LEU A 112 -5.98 1.66 3.14
CA LEU A 112 -5.82 2.57 2.00
C LEU A 112 -6.02 4.06 2.37
N GLY A 113 -6.40 4.33 3.61
CA GLY A 113 -6.65 5.69 4.09
C GLY A 113 -8.14 6.02 4.17
N GLY A 114 -8.52 7.26 3.86
CA GLY A 114 -9.88 7.74 4.03
C GLY A 114 -10.92 7.12 3.07
N TYR A 115 -12.19 7.42 3.34
CA TYR A 115 -13.34 6.95 2.57
C TYR A 115 -13.20 7.14 1.05
N GLU A 116 -12.66 8.29 0.61
CA GLU A 116 -12.46 8.59 -0.82
C GLU A 116 -11.47 7.60 -1.49
N ALA A 117 -10.38 7.24 -0.80
CA ALA A 117 -9.40 6.28 -1.33
C ALA A 117 -10.00 4.88 -1.45
N VAL A 118 -10.76 4.44 -0.43
CA VAL A 118 -11.43 3.14 -0.44
C VAL A 118 -12.49 3.08 -1.52
N GLY A 119 -13.33 4.12 -1.67
CA GLY A 119 -14.34 4.18 -2.73
C GLY A 119 -13.73 4.11 -4.13
N SER A 120 -12.66 4.85 -4.35
CA SER A 120 -11.92 4.86 -5.61
C SER A 120 -11.27 3.50 -5.91
N TYR A 121 -10.69 2.86 -4.90
CA TYR A 121 -10.15 1.49 -5.01
C TYR A 121 -11.24 0.48 -5.39
N ILE A 122 -12.42 0.53 -4.76
CA ILE A 122 -13.55 -0.35 -5.07
C ILE A 122 -13.99 -0.15 -6.53
N ALA A 123 -14.02 1.09 -7.03
CA ALA A 123 -14.33 1.38 -8.42
C ALA A 123 -13.32 0.75 -9.39
N VAL A 124 -12.02 0.87 -9.09
CA VAL A 124 -10.95 0.24 -9.89
C VAL A 124 -11.09 -1.28 -9.90
N MET A 125 -11.24 -1.88 -8.72
CA MET A 125 -11.36 -3.34 -8.58
C MET A 125 -12.62 -3.87 -9.26
N GLY A 126 -13.76 -3.21 -9.08
CA GLY A 126 -15.02 -3.59 -9.69
C GLY A 126 -14.98 -3.53 -11.21
N ALA A 127 -14.46 -2.44 -11.77
CA ALA A 127 -14.32 -2.27 -13.21
C ALA A 127 -13.39 -3.34 -13.83
N LEU A 128 -12.24 -3.61 -13.19
CA LEU A 128 -11.31 -4.63 -13.66
C LEU A 128 -11.95 -6.04 -13.60
N THR A 129 -12.64 -6.36 -12.52
CA THR A 129 -13.35 -7.65 -12.37
C THR A 129 -14.41 -7.82 -13.46
N ASP A 130 -15.17 -6.76 -13.75
CA ASP A 130 -16.19 -6.76 -14.81
C ASP A 130 -15.57 -6.94 -16.19
N ILE A 131 -14.42 -6.33 -16.48
CA ILE A 131 -13.68 -6.51 -17.74
C ILE A 131 -13.34 -7.99 -17.92
N VAL A 132 -12.68 -8.60 -16.94
CA VAL A 132 -12.26 -10.01 -17.01
C VAL A 132 -13.47 -10.93 -17.17
N ARG A 133 -14.54 -10.69 -16.42
CA ARG A 133 -15.77 -11.47 -16.49
C ARG A 133 -16.42 -11.39 -17.87
N LYS A 134 -16.56 -10.19 -18.44
CA LYS A 134 -17.22 -9.98 -19.74
C LYS A 134 -16.45 -10.61 -20.88
N VAL A 135 -15.12 -10.45 -20.92
CA VAL A 135 -14.29 -11.06 -21.97
C VAL A 135 -14.26 -12.58 -21.85
N ASN A 136 -14.12 -13.12 -20.64
CA ASN A 136 -14.19 -14.57 -20.43
C ASN A 136 -15.56 -15.15 -20.81
N ALA A 137 -16.66 -14.48 -20.45
CA ALA A 137 -18.01 -14.89 -20.82
C ALA A 137 -18.19 -14.90 -22.35
N TYR A 138 -17.70 -13.88 -23.05
CA TYR A 138 -17.75 -13.81 -24.51
C TYR A 138 -17.05 -15.00 -25.16
N PHE A 139 -15.83 -15.32 -24.77
CA PHE A 139 -15.07 -16.44 -25.33
C PHE A 139 -15.55 -17.83 -24.88
N SER A 140 -16.34 -17.91 -23.83
CA SER A 140 -16.97 -19.15 -23.40
C SER A 140 -18.32 -19.43 -24.09
N SER A 141 -18.88 -18.41 -24.73
CA SER A 141 -20.13 -18.52 -25.50
C SER A 141 -19.87 -19.23 -26.85
N SER A 142 -20.73 -20.18 -27.20
CA SER A 142 -20.65 -20.91 -28.46
C SER A 142 -21.21 -20.13 -29.67
N ALA A 143 -21.86 -19.00 -29.43
CA ALA A 143 -22.47 -18.16 -30.47
C ALA A 143 -21.55 -16.96 -30.78
N LEU A 144 -20.47 -17.20 -31.51
CA LEU A 144 -19.58 -16.14 -32.00
C LEU A 144 -20.23 -15.40 -33.17
N GLN A 145 -20.89 -14.28 -32.89
CA GLN A 145 -21.40 -13.36 -33.90
C GLN A 145 -20.57 -12.07 -33.85
N SER A 146 -20.20 -11.55 -35.02
CA SER A 146 -19.38 -10.32 -35.16
C SER A 146 -20.03 -9.11 -34.44
N LEU A 147 -21.35 -9.09 -34.38
CA LEU A 147 -22.09 -8.05 -33.63
C LEU A 147 -21.88 -8.15 -32.13
N GLU A 148 -21.85 -9.35 -31.58
CA GLU A 148 -21.60 -9.60 -30.15
C GLU A 148 -20.18 -9.19 -29.73
N TYR A 149 -19.20 -9.42 -30.61
CA TYR A 149 -17.83 -8.94 -30.42
C TYR A 149 -17.77 -7.43 -30.28
N PHE A 150 -18.45 -6.71 -31.16
CA PHE A 150 -18.50 -5.24 -31.09
C PHE A 150 -19.13 -4.77 -29.77
N TYR A 151 -20.27 -5.33 -29.38
CA TYR A 151 -20.92 -4.98 -28.11
C TYR A 151 -20.06 -5.30 -26.91
N MET A 152 -19.40 -6.44 -26.90
CA MET A 152 -18.44 -6.78 -25.83
C MET A 152 -17.33 -5.74 -25.74
N CYS A 153 -16.72 -5.34 -26.86
CA CYS A 153 -15.68 -4.32 -26.89
C CYS A 153 -16.16 -2.97 -26.32
N GLU A 154 -17.35 -2.51 -26.73
CA GLU A 154 -17.93 -1.26 -26.24
C GLU A 154 -18.19 -1.32 -24.73
N GLU A 155 -18.70 -2.42 -24.22
CA GLU A 155 -18.96 -2.61 -22.79
C GLU A 155 -17.65 -2.66 -21.98
N VAL A 156 -16.62 -3.30 -22.51
CA VAL A 156 -15.29 -3.32 -21.88
C VAL A 156 -14.69 -1.91 -21.85
N LEU A 157 -14.77 -1.16 -22.96
CA LEU A 157 -14.26 0.22 -22.99
C LEU A 157 -15.01 1.16 -22.02
N LYS A 158 -16.30 0.93 -21.76
CA LYS A 158 -17.01 1.65 -20.70
C LYS A 158 -16.39 1.36 -19.33
N GLN A 159 -16.06 0.09 -19.05
CA GLN A 159 -15.41 -0.28 -17.79
C GLN A 159 -14.00 0.32 -17.67
N VAL A 160 -13.24 0.39 -18.74
CA VAL A 160 -11.92 1.06 -18.75
C VAL A 160 -12.06 2.53 -18.35
N ARG A 161 -13.07 3.24 -18.83
CA ARG A 161 -13.32 4.65 -18.41
C ARG A 161 -13.69 4.76 -16.93
N ILE A 162 -14.47 3.83 -16.40
CA ILE A 162 -14.79 3.80 -14.96
C ILE A 162 -13.51 3.57 -14.15
N LEU A 163 -12.66 2.66 -14.60
CA LEU A 163 -11.38 2.38 -13.98
C LEU A 163 -10.44 3.60 -14.00
N GLU A 164 -10.39 4.35 -15.11
CA GLU A 164 -9.63 5.61 -15.20
C GLU A 164 -10.12 6.64 -14.21
N SER A 165 -11.45 6.83 -14.12
CA SER A 165 -12.05 7.74 -13.15
C SER A 165 -11.73 7.33 -11.71
N GLY A 166 -11.85 6.04 -11.40
CA GLY A 166 -11.49 5.48 -10.10
C GLY A 166 -10.02 5.69 -9.77
N TRP A 167 -9.12 5.49 -10.72
CA TRP A 167 -7.69 5.72 -10.54
C TRP A 167 -7.37 7.19 -10.26
N LEU A 168 -7.96 8.13 -10.99
CA LEU A 168 -7.79 9.56 -10.74
C LEU A 168 -8.26 9.96 -9.35
N GLY A 169 -9.42 9.45 -8.92
CA GLY A 169 -9.92 9.64 -7.56
C GLY A 169 -8.97 9.09 -6.50
N PHE A 170 -8.43 7.89 -6.72
CA PHE A 170 -7.45 7.28 -5.83
C PHE A 170 -6.16 8.10 -5.72
N GLN A 171 -5.63 8.60 -6.83
CA GLN A 171 -4.46 9.47 -6.84
C GLN A 171 -4.68 10.77 -6.06
N GLN A 172 -5.86 11.39 -6.23
CA GLN A 172 -6.20 12.62 -5.51
C GLN A 172 -6.31 12.38 -4.00
N ALA A 173 -6.99 11.32 -3.59
CA ALA A 173 -7.13 10.93 -2.19
C ALA A 173 -5.77 10.61 -1.55
N SER A 174 -4.89 9.88 -2.25
CA SER A 174 -3.55 9.53 -1.78
C SER A 174 -2.62 10.75 -1.61
N ARG A 175 -2.79 11.80 -2.44
CA ARG A 175 -2.01 13.05 -2.30
C ARG A 175 -2.43 13.89 -1.10
N ARG A 176 -3.71 13.84 -0.70
CA ARG A 176 -4.22 14.58 0.46
C ARG A 176 -3.75 13.99 1.79
N ASN A 177 -3.37 12.73 1.79
CA ASN A 177 -2.94 11.99 2.98
C ASN A 177 -1.41 11.99 3.19
N LYS A 178 -0.64 12.62 2.30
CA LYS A 178 0.83 12.84 2.42
C LYS A 178 1.12 14.20 3.03
#